data_6e0868ff95da229d6cfee1560c11d70c
#
_entry.id   6e0868ff95da229d6cfee1560c11d70c
#
_cell.length_a   1.000
_cell.length_b   1.000
_cell.length_c   1.000
_cell.angle_alpha   90.00
_cell.angle_beta   90.00
_cell.angle_gamma   90.00
#
_symmetry.space_group_name_H-M   'P 1'
#
loop_
_entity.id
_entity.type
_entity.pdbx_description
1 polymer ?
#
loop_
_entity_poly.entity_id
_entity_poly.type
_entity_poly.pdbx_seq_one_letter_code
_entity_poly.pdbx_strand_id
1 'polypeptide(L)'
;MKKIKLPSILLIVAILSSHLSFSQNDINQLDENGERHGVWKKYYSNDRIRYQGTFEHGKEVGTFKYYSAAQSDYPNVIKEYKNAGGIADVRFYNDNGLLLSSGKMDGKNRVGKWQFYHEDGKTMMSEENYVDGKLDGDYKTFYNTGKPTEVGYYKNGKLDSVYRKYSIKGHLYQHFHYKNGLLNGKAVYYNRKTGELTTKGEFKDDKKVGTWENYLDGELVSTEQPNKKKERPKKQVKN
;
A
#
# COMPACT_ATOMS: atom_id res chain seq x y z
N MET A 1 47.58 -63.15 -66.48
CA MET A 1 46.74 -62.01 -66.13
C MET A 1 46.02 -62.35 -64.83
N LYS A 2 46.49 -61.78 -63.68
CA LYS A 2 45.94 -61.98 -62.36
C LYS A 2 44.85 -60.92 -62.08
N LYS A 3 43.61 -61.32 -61.86
CA LYS A 3 42.52 -60.42 -61.42
C LYS A 3 42.62 -60.16 -59.94
N ILE A 4 42.81 -58.91 -59.60
CA ILE A 4 42.82 -58.43 -58.22
C ILE A 4 41.38 -58.16 -57.81
N LYS A 5 40.86 -58.91 -56.77
CA LYS A 5 39.58 -58.64 -56.17
C LYS A 5 39.74 -57.55 -55.11
N LEU A 6 39.06 -56.43 -55.30
CA LEU A 6 38.90 -55.40 -54.25
C LEU A 6 37.88 -55.87 -53.19
N PRO A 7 38.18 -55.70 -51.92
CA PRO A 7 37.17 -55.95 -50.89
C PRO A 7 36.23 -54.77 -50.78
N SER A 8 34.93 -55.04 -50.74
CA SER A 8 33.89 -54.08 -50.52
C SER A 8 33.97 -53.59 -49.05
N ILE A 9 34.37 -52.32 -48.85
CA ILE A 9 34.29 -51.66 -47.57
C ILE A 9 32.85 -51.21 -47.36
N LEU A 10 32.14 -51.90 -46.46
CA LEU A 10 30.80 -51.52 -46.00
C LEU A 10 30.96 -50.32 -45.07
N LEU A 11 30.69 -49.10 -45.59
CA LEU A 11 30.69 -47.88 -44.79
C LEU A 11 29.40 -47.81 -43.98
N ILE A 12 29.45 -48.24 -42.70
CA ILE A 12 28.35 -48.03 -41.74
C ILE A 12 28.39 -46.59 -41.32
N VAL A 13 27.57 -45.76 -41.96
CA VAL A 13 27.27 -44.41 -41.52
C VAL A 13 26.31 -44.51 -40.30
N ALA A 14 26.88 -44.54 -39.10
CA ALA A 14 26.11 -44.35 -37.88
C ALA A 14 25.60 -42.90 -37.88
N ILE A 15 24.34 -42.71 -38.26
CA ILE A 15 23.60 -41.46 -38.08
C ILE A 15 23.36 -41.34 -36.57
N LEU A 16 24.23 -40.62 -35.87
CA LEU A 16 23.91 -40.09 -34.55
C LEU A 16 22.83 -39.06 -34.76
N SER A 17 21.58 -39.50 -34.71
CA SER A 17 20.43 -38.62 -34.48
C SER A 17 20.57 -38.10 -33.05
N SER A 18 21.24 -36.96 -32.90
CA SER A 18 21.14 -36.13 -31.72
C SER A 18 19.64 -35.66 -31.65
N HIS A 19 18.84 -36.39 -30.90
CA HIS A 19 17.57 -35.92 -30.47
C HIS A 19 17.87 -34.67 -29.61
N LEU A 20 17.86 -33.48 -30.21
CA LEU A 20 17.62 -32.25 -29.50
C LEU A 20 16.21 -32.40 -28.92
N SER A 21 16.13 -33.00 -27.75
CA SER A 21 14.97 -32.90 -26.88
C SER A 21 14.83 -31.39 -26.60
N PHE A 22 14.02 -30.69 -27.39
CA PHE A 22 13.44 -29.45 -26.94
C PHE A 22 12.69 -29.85 -25.68
N SER A 23 13.29 -29.60 -24.54
CA SER A 23 12.60 -29.63 -23.26
C SER A 23 11.38 -28.73 -23.45
N GLN A 24 10.21 -29.34 -23.69
CA GLN A 24 8.96 -28.67 -23.40
C GLN A 24 9.16 -28.14 -22.00
N ASN A 25 9.10 -26.80 -21.84
CA ASN A 25 9.11 -26.20 -20.51
C ASN A 25 7.95 -26.81 -19.76
N ASP A 26 8.21 -27.89 -19.02
CA ASP A 26 7.19 -28.59 -18.24
C ASP A 26 6.71 -27.60 -17.19
N ILE A 27 5.50 -27.07 -17.41
CA ILE A 27 4.83 -26.19 -16.44
C ILE A 27 4.16 -27.05 -15.37
N ASN A 28 4.01 -26.49 -14.17
CA ASN A 28 3.30 -27.11 -13.04
C ASN A 28 3.96 -28.40 -12.53
N GLN A 29 5.28 -28.47 -12.53
CA GLN A 29 6.04 -29.62 -12.03
C GLN A 29 6.18 -29.57 -10.51
N LEU A 30 6.28 -30.76 -9.93
CA LEU A 30 6.66 -30.96 -8.54
C LEU A 30 8.09 -31.48 -8.48
N ASP A 31 8.83 -31.12 -7.43
CA ASP A 31 10.13 -31.71 -7.13
C ASP A 31 10.00 -33.10 -6.49
N GLU A 32 11.12 -33.69 -6.11
CA GLU A 32 11.19 -35.02 -5.45
C GLU A 32 10.48 -35.08 -4.10
N ASN A 33 10.25 -33.93 -3.44
CA ASN A 33 9.54 -33.80 -2.19
C ASN A 33 8.03 -33.55 -2.38
N GLY A 34 7.56 -33.49 -3.64
CA GLY A 34 6.18 -33.15 -3.97
C GLY A 34 5.85 -31.66 -3.82
N GLU A 35 6.87 -30.78 -3.77
CA GLU A 35 6.69 -29.34 -3.68
C GLU A 35 6.73 -28.70 -5.09
N ARG A 36 6.04 -27.56 -5.25
CA ARG A 36 6.03 -26.84 -6.54
C ARG A 36 7.44 -26.42 -6.94
N HIS A 37 7.82 -26.72 -8.20
CA HIS A 37 9.13 -26.35 -8.73
C HIS A 37 9.01 -25.91 -10.19
N GLY A 38 9.86 -24.95 -10.62
CA GLY A 38 9.85 -24.43 -11.98
C GLY A 38 8.68 -23.48 -12.26
N VAL A 39 8.32 -23.34 -13.54
CA VAL A 39 7.26 -22.42 -13.99
C VAL A 39 5.89 -22.98 -13.68
N TRP A 40 5.04 -22.19 -13.05
CA TRP A 40 3.67 -22.54 -12.73
C TRP A 40 2.68 -21.56 -13.36
N LYS A 41 1.58 -22.13 -13.90
CA LYS A 41 0.43 -21.40 -14.41
C LYS A 41 -0.85 -22.02 -13.87
N LYS A 42 -1.77 -21.21 -13.38
CA LYS A 42 -3.10 -21.61 -12.97
C LYS A 42 -4.15 -20.81 -13.72
N TYR A 43 -5.25 -21.48 -14.03
CA TYR A 43 -6.35 -20.90 -14.80
C TYR A 43 -7.62 -20.85 -13.96
N TYR A 44 -8.52 -19.96 -14.30
CA TYR A 44 -9.90 -19.92 -13.84
C TYR A 44 -10.72 -20.97 -14.61
N SER A 45 -11.97 -21.21 -14.19
CA SER A 45 -12.90 -22.14 -14.85
C SER A 45 -13.30 -21.70 -16.28
N ASN A 46 -13.05 -20.44 -16.66
CA ASN A 46 -13.27 -19.90 -18.00
C ASN A 46 -12.01 -19.87 -18.85
N ASP A 47 -11.01 -20.70 -18.55
CA ASP A 47 -9.71 -20.87 -19.21
C ASP A 47 -8.82 -19.60 -19.23
N ARG A 48 -9.22 -18.53 -18.55
CA ARG A 48 -8.37 -17.35 -18.37
C ARG A 48 -7.30 -17.62 -17.33
N ILE A 49 -6.10 -17.10 -17.58
CA ILE A 49 -5.00 -17.23 -16.63
C ILE A 49 -5.35 -16.53 -15.31
N ARG A 50 -5.15 -17.25 -14.20
CA ARG A 50 -5.34 -16.74 -12.85
C ARG A 50 -4.04 -16.19 -12.25
N TYR A 51 -2.95 -16.99 -12.39
CA TYR A 51 -1.62 -16.54 -12.05
C TYR A 51 -0.55 -17.32 -12.81
N GLN A 52 0.62 -16.71 -12.93
CA GLN A 52 1.85 -17.37 -13.37
C GLN A 52 3.03 -16.86 -12.56
N GLY A 53 4.02 -17.74 -12.35
CA GLY A 53 5.24 -17.44 -11.65
C GLY A 53 6.17 -18.64 -11.57
N THR A 54 7.27 -18.52 -10.85
CA THR A 54 8.26 -19.60 -10.66
C THR A 54 8.32 -19.96 -9.19
N PHE A 55 8.31 -21.27 -8.93
CA PHE A 55 8.52 -21.82 -7.59
C PHE A 55 9.89 -22.49 -7.51
N GLU A 56 10.50 -22.41 -6.35
CA GLU A 56 11.68 -23.16 -5.97
C GLU A 56 11.39 -23.85 -4.62
N HIS A 57 11.28 -25.17 -4.64
CA HIS A 57 10.94 -25.99 -3.47
C HIS A 57 9.75 -25.42 -2.68
N GLY A 58 8.60 -25.30 -3.35
CA GLY A 58 7.35 -24.79 -2.78
C GLY A 58 7.27 -23.29 -2.54
N LYS A 59 8.39 -22.55 -2.63
CA LYS A 59 8.45 -21.10 -2.35
C LYS A 59 8.41 -20.28 -3.64
N GLU A 60 7.70 -19.17 -3.60
CA GLU A 60 7.62 -18.21 -4.71
C GLU A 60 8.97 -17.51 -4.92
N VAL A 61 9.47 -17.44 -6.17
CA VAL A 61 10.72 -16.77 -6.56
C VAL A 61 10.52 -15.91 -7.80
N GLY A 62 11.31 -14.84 -7.93
CA GLY A 62 11.22 -13.94 -9.07
C GLY A 62 9.86 -13.25 -9.20
N THR A 63 9.34 -13.19 -10.43
CA THR A 63 8.13 -12.41 -10.73
C THR A 63 6.88 -13.30 -10.78
N PHE A 64 5.90 -13.01 -9.93
CA PHE A 64 4.55 -13.53 -10.00
C PHE A 64 3.59 -12.50 -10.57
N LYS A 65 2.73 -12.93 -11.48
CA LYS A 65 1.66 -12.12 -12.08
C LYS A 65 0.32 -12.78 -11.79
N TYR A 66 -0.61 -12.00 -11.23
CA TYR A 66 -1.98 -12.43 -10.93
C TYR A 66 -2.95 -11.62 -11.78
N TYR A 67 -4.01 -12.25 -12.25
CA TYR A 67 -4.97 -11.69 -13.18
C TYR A 67 -6.39 -11.78 -12.64
N SER A 68 -7.29 -10.93 -13.14
CA SER A 68 -8.71 -10.98 -12.87
C SER A 68 -9.41 -12.06 -13.71
N ALA A 69 -10.47 -12.67 -13.18
CA ALA A 69 -11.33 -13.58 -13.96
C ALA A 69 -12.12 -12.85 -15.07
N ALA A 70 -12.33 -11.55 -14.92
CA ALA A 70 -13.05 -10.72 -15.90
C ALA A 70 -12.21 -10.40 -17.13
N GLN A 71 -10.89 -10.18 -16.94
CA GLN A 71 -9.95 -9.90 -18.04
C GLN A 71 -8.55 -10.40 -17.67
N SER A 72 -7.70 -10.75 -18.65
CA SER A 72 -6.34 -11.24 -18.45
C SER A 72 -5.29 -10.55 -19.35
N ASP A 73 -5.63 -9.43 -19.97
CA ASP A 73 -4.71 -8.67 -20.81
C ASP A 73 -3.62 -7.99 -19.96
N TYR A 74 -4.01 -7.55 -18.76
CA TYR A 74 -3.11 -6.93 -17.78
C TYR A 74 -3.17 -7.67 -16.44
N PRO A 75 -2.02 -7.90 -15.76
CA PRO A 75 -2.04 -8.42 -14.40
C PRO A 75 -2.56 -7.36 -13.43
N ASN A 76 -3.48 -7.75 -12.54
CA ASN A 76 -3.96 -6.89 -11.47
C ASN A 76 -2.96 -6.79 -10.31
N VAL A 77 -2.09 -7.80 -10.14
CA VAL A 77 -1.04 -7.80 -9.13
C VAL A 77 0.25 -8.35 -9.73
N ILE A 78 1.34 -7.64 -9.49
CA ILE A 78 2.70 -8.14 -9.74
C ILE A 78 3.43 -8.18 -8.40
N LYS A 79 4.01 -9.35 -8.07
CA LYS A 79 4.89 -9.53 -6.91
C LYS A 79 6.28 -9.90 -7.41
N GLU A 80 7.31 -9.26 -6.86
CA GLU A 80 8.71 -9.55 -7.16
C GLU A 80 9.43 -10.00 -5.89
N TYR A 81 9.84 -11.26 -5.87
CA TYR A 81 10.57 -11.88 -4.77
C TYR A 81 12.07 -11.84 -5.07
N LYS A 82 12.85 -11.17 -4.20
CA LYS A 82 14.32 -11.20 -4.27
C LYS A 82 14.89 -12.49 -3.67
N ASN A 83 14.22 -13.01 -2.67
CA ASN A 83 14.55 -14.27 -1.98
C ASN A 83 13.33 -15.18 -1.98
N ALA A 84 13.54 -16.47 -2.04
CA ALA A 84 12.49 -17.48 -2.08
C ALA A 84 11.54 -17.36 -0.87
N GLY A 85 10.25 -17.08 -1.13
CA GLY A 85 9.21 -16.98 -0.12
C GLY A 85 9.36 -15.83 0.90
N GLY A 86 10.23 -14.86 0.62
CA GLY A 86 10.45 -13.71 1.49
C GLY A 86 9.52 -12.52 1.23
N ILE A 87 9.95 -11.35 1.72
CA ILE A 87 9.24 -10.10 1.44
C ILE A 87 9.28 -9.81 -0.07
N ALA A 88 8.10 -9.57 -0.65
CA ALA A 88 7.95 -9.21 -2.05
C ALA A 88 7.76 -7.69 -2.23
N ASP A 89 8.35 -7.13 -3.29
CA ASP A 89 7.92 -5.85 -3.85
C ASP A 89 6.63 -6.08 -4.63
N VAL A 90 5.55 -5.33 -4.31
CA VAL A 90 4.22 -5.59 -4.85
C VAL A 90 3.66 -4.34 -5.53
N ARG A 91 3.03 -4.54 -6.68
CA ARG A 91 2.30 -3.51 -7.43
C ARG A 91 0.89 -4.01 -7.72
N PHE A 92 -0.10 -3.18 -7.43
CA PHE A 92 -1.51 -3.41 -7.75
C PHE A 92 -1.92 -2.50 -8.89
N TYR A 93 -2.68 -3.05 -9.83
CA TYR A 93 -3.17 -2.35 -11.01
C TYR A 93 -4.69 -2.52 -11.15
N ASN A 94 -5.35 -1.57 -11.77
CA ASN A 94 -6.73 -1.75 -12.20
C ASN A 94 -6.80 -2.57 -13.52
N ASP A 95 -8.02 -2.85 -13.98
CA ASP A 95 -8.25 -3.66 -15.18
C ASP A 95 -7.77 -2.98 -16.47
N ASN A 96 -7.44 -1.70 -16.46
CA ASN A 96 -6.84 -0.95 -17.56
C ASN A 96 -5.30 -0.88 -17.48
N GLY A 97 -4.69 -1.56 -16.51
CA GLY A 97 -3.23 -1.56 -16.32
C GLY A 97 -2.68 -0.30 -15.66
N LEU A 98 -3.53 0.57 -15.09
CA LEU A 98 -3.08 1.75 -14.34
C LEU A 98 -2.69 1.36 -12.92
N LEU A 99 -1.57 1.89 -12.43
CA LEU A 99 -1.03 1.61 -11.11
C LEU A 99 -1.94 2.18 -10.01
N LEU A 100 -2.43 1.34 -9.12
CA LEU A 100 -3.26 1.73 -7.97
C LEU A 100 -2.42 1.93 -6.70
N SER A 101 -1.48 1.02 -6.45
CA SER A 101 -0.61 1.11 -5.28
C SER A 101 0.64 0.25 -5.43
N SER A 102 1.69 0.61 -4.68
CA SER A 102 2.94 -0.16 -4.62
C SER A 102 3.54 -0.13 -3.22
N GLY A 103 4.27 -1.18 -2.87
CA GLY A 103 4.94 -1.30 -1.58
C GLY A 103 5.51 -2.70 -1.39
N LYS A 104 5.73 -3.08 -0.13
CA LYS A 104 6.26 -4.39 0.22
C LYS A 104 5.23 -5.20 1.00
N MET A 105 5.20 -6.52 0.75
CA MET A 105 4.38 -7.46 1.52
C MET A 105 5.24 -8.57 2.10
N ASP A 106 4.97 -8.91 3.34
CA ASP A 106 5.39 -10.16 3.96
C ASP A 106 4.16 -11.08 4.05
N GLY A 107 4.15 -12.11 3.21
CA GLY A 107 2.96 -12.93 3.00
C GLY A 107 1.74 -12.11 2.57
N LYS A 108 0.77 -11.92 3.50
CA LYS A 108 -0.44 -11.12 3.29
C LYS A 108 -0.37 -9.72 3.90
N ASN A 109 0.64 -9.45 4.71
CA ASN A 109 0.76 -8.20 5.45
C ASN A 109 1.54 -7.15 4.67
N ARG A 110 1.05 -5.92 4.63
CA ARG A 110 1.83 -4.77 4.16
C ARG A 110 2.93 -4.47 5.16
N VAL A 111 4.15 -4.18 4.65
CA VAL A 111 5.30 -3.80 5.47
C VAL A 111 6.04 -2.62 4.83
N GLY A 112 6.64 -1.77 5.68
CA GLY A 112 7.36 -0.59 5.21
C GLY A 112 6.49 0.45 4.50
N LYS A 113 7.09 1.20 3.61
CA LYS A 113 6.44 2.30 2.90
C LYS A 113 5.55 1.78 1.77
N TRP A 114 4.32 2.29 1.72
CA TRP A 114 3.33 2.08 0.68
C TRP A 114 2.96 3.40 0.02
N GLN A 115 2.75 3.35 -1.29
CA GLN A 115 2.31 4.47 -2.12
C GLN A 115 1.00 4.08 -2.81
N PHE A 116 0.04 4.99 -2.78
CA PHE A 116 -1.25 4.85 -3.46
C PHE A 116 -1.39 5.99 -4.47
N TYR A 117 -2.05 5.73 -5.57
CA TYR A 117 -2.16 6.65 -6.68
C TYR A 117 -3.63 6.99 -6.96
N HIS A 118 -3.87 8.17 -7.50
CA HIS A 118 -5.16 8.56 -8.05
C HIS A 118 -5.49 7.74 -9.31
N GLU A 119 -6.71 7.89 -9.84
CA GLU A 119 -7.22 7.12 -10.99
C GLU A 119 -6.35 7.25 -12.25
N ASP A 120 -5.51 8.27 -12.35
CA ASP A 120 -4.54 8.44 -13.44
C ASP A 120 -3.35 7.48 -13.40
N GLY A 121 -3.21 6.74 -12.29
CA GLY A 121 -2.12 5.79 -12.06
C GLY A 121 -0.73 6.43 -11.90
N LYS A 122 -0.65 7.74 -11.72
CA LYS A 122 0.62 8.52 -11.67
C LYS A 122 0.67 9.50 -10.52
N THR A 123 -0.41 10.25 -10.30
CA THR A 123 -0.48 11.25 -9.24
C THR A 123 -0.65 10.55 -7.89
N MET A 124 0.25 10.83 -6.96
CA MET A 124 0.23 10.21 -5.63
C MET A 124 -1.00 10.66 -4.84
N MET A 125 -1.75 9.70 -4.30
CA MET A 125 -2.91 9.90 -3.44
C MET A 125 -2.52 9.82 -1.97
N SER A 126 -1.71 8.83 -1.58
CA SER A 126 -1.18 8.73 -0.21
C SER A 126 0.18 8.04 -0.15
N GLU A 127 0.93 8.36 0.90
CA GLU A 127 2.09 7.62 1.41
C GLU A 127 1.77 7.15 2.83
N GLU A 128 1.98 5.88 3.09
CA GLU A 128 1.62 5.21 4.32
C GLU A 128 2.74 4.28 4.76
N ASN A 129 3.00 4.18 6.07
CA ASN A 129 3.97 3.22 6.59
C ASN A 129 3.26 2.12 7.38
N TYR A 130 3.73 0.88 7.21
CA TYR A 130 3.12 -0.31 7.79
C TYR A 130 4.15 -1.16 8.53
N VAL A 131 3.74 -1.68 9.68
CA VAL A 131 4.39 -2.75 10.42
C VAL A 131 3.35 -3.85 10.65
N ASP A 132 3.63 -5.07 10.23
CA ASP A 132 2.74 -6.23 10.37
C ASP A 132 1.29 -5.97 9.93
N GLY A 133 1.10 -5.28 8.79
CA GLY A 133 -0.19 -4.96 8.22
C GLY A 133 -0.94 -3.81 8.89
N LYS A 134 -0.38 -3.17 9.92
CA LYS A 134 -0.97 -2.01 10.59
C LYS A 134 -0.22 -0.74 10.23
N LEU A 135 -0.96 0.38 10.09
CA LEU A 135 -0.34 1.70 9.95
C LEU A 135 0.55 1.98 11.15
N ASP A 136 1.84 2.24 10.90
CA ASP A 136 2.83 2.58 11.93
C ASP A 136 3.93 3.44 11.30
N GLY A 137 3.98 4.72 11.69
CA GLY A 137 4.89 5.71 11.12
C GLY A 137 4.15 6.87 10.44
N ASP A 138 4.90 7.58 9.61
CA ASP A 138 4.40 8.74 8.85
C ASP A 138 3.28 8.36 7.89
N TYR A 139 2.26 9.21 7.86
CA TYR A 139 1.10 9.11 7.00
C TYR A 139 0.89 10.47 6.29
N LYS A 140 0.72 10.45 4.97
CA LYS A 140 0.45 11.64 4.16
C LYS A 140 -0.57 11.32 3.08
N THR A 141 -1.51 12.22 2.87
CA THR A 141 -2.42 12.19 1.72
C THR A 141 -2.29 13.46 0.90
N PHE A 142 -2.69 13.40 -0.36
CA PHE A 142 -2.48 14.47 -1.32
C PHE A 142 -3.74 14.70 -2.16
N TYR A 143 -3.96 15.95 -2.55
CA TYR A 143 -4.88 16.30 -3.63
C TYR A 143 -4.33 15.81 -4.97
N ASN A 144 -5.20 15.71 -5.98
CA ASN A 144 -4.77 15.42 -7.35
C ASN A 144 -3.81 16.47 -7.96
N THR A 145 -3.65 17.61 -7.30
CA THR A 145 -2.66 18.64 -7.62
C THR A 145 -1.28 18.38 -7.02
N GLY A 146 -1.12 17.26 -6.25
CA GLY A 146 0.10 16.92 -5.51
C GLY A 146 0.31 17.70 -4.21
N LYS A 147 -0.58 18.65 -3.86
CA LYS A 147 -0.50 19.34 -2.57
C LYS A 147 -1.01 18.43 -1.44
N PRO A 148 -0.42 18.49 -0.23
CA PRO A 148 -0.88 17.68 0.88
C PRO A 148 -2.32 18.03 1.30
N THR A 149 -3.10 17.02 1.66
CA THR A 149 -4.41 17.14 2.32
C THR A 149 -4.29 16.91 3.80
N GLU A 150 -3.58 15.84 4.17
CA GLU A 150 -3.40 15.42 5.56
C GLU A 150 -1.96 14.96 5.78
N VAL A 151 -1.43 15.25 6.96
CA VAL A 151 -0.14 14.76 7.45
C VAL A 151 -0.32 14.33 8.89
N GLY A 152 0.06 13.11 9.21
CA GLY A 152 -0.06 12.57 10.55
C GLY A 152 0.97 11.48 10.82
N TYR A 153 0.89 10.95 12.02
CA TYR A 153 1.68 9.83 12.47
C TYR A 153 0.75 8.78 13.09
N TYR A 154 0.97 7.52 12.73
CA TYR A 154 0.24 6.40 13.28
C TYR A 154 1.16 5.52 14.11
N LYS A 155 0.61 4.92 15.15
CA LYS A 155 1.26 3.89 15.95
C LYS A 155 0.29 2.74 16.19
N ASN A 156 0.67 1.53 15.78
CA ASN A 156 -0.17 0.34 15.89
C ASN A 156 -1.59 0.54 15.32
N GLY A 157 -1.74 1.22 14.17
CA GLY A 157 -3.00 1.49 13.49
C GLY A 157 -3.83 2.63 14.07
N LYS A 158 -3.32 3.38 15.04
CA LYS A 158 -4.01 4.51 15.67
C LYS A 158 -3.24 5.80 15.46
N LEU A 159 -3.96 6.91 15.23
CA LEU A 159 -3.31 8.24 15.20
C LEU A 159 -2.59 8.49 16.53
N ASP A 160 -1.35 8.95 16.42
CA ASP A 160 -0.49 9.31 17.56
C ASP A 160 0.33 10.54 17.20
N SER A 161 0.66 11.40 18.23
CA SER A 161 1.42 12.62 17.97
C SER A 161 0.65 13.68 17.15
N VAL A 162 1.31 14.40 16.24
CA VAL A 162 0.78 15.56 15.53
C VAL A 162 0.00 15.13 14.28
N TYR A 163 -1.14 15.79 14.06
CA TYR A 163 -1.96 15.61 12.86
C TYR A 163 -2.36 16.98 12.29
N ARG A 164 -2.22 17.15 10.98
CA ARG A 164 -2.49 18.40 10.27
C ARG A 164 -3.36 18.16 9.05
N LYS A 165 -4.28 19.10 8.78
CA LYS A 165 -5.06 19.15 7.53
C LYS A 165 -4.84 20.45 6.79
N TYR A 166 -4.77 20.34 5.47
CA TYR A 166 -4.49 21.44 4.56
C TYR A 166 -5.60 21.60 3.52
N SER A 167 -5.92 22.82 3.18
CA SER A 167 -6.83 23.17 2.07
C SER A 167 -6.15 22.94 0.72
N ILE A 168 -6.93 22.86 -0.37
CA ILE A 168 -6.41 22.79 -1.74
C ILE A 168 -5.48 23.97 -2.10
N LYS A 169 -5.66 25.14 -1.45
CA LYS A 169 -4.76 26.28 -1.57
C LYS A 169 -3.45 26.11 -0.81
N GLY A 170 -3.35 25.12 0.10
CA GLY A 170 -2.20 24.84 0.94
C GLY A 170 -2.28 25.47 2.34
N HIS A 171 -3.39 26.16 2.70
CA HIS A 171 -3.55 26.69 4.03
C HIS A 171 -3.77 25.56 5.03
N LEU A 172 -2.99 25.56 6.12
CA LEU A 172 -3.25 24.73 7.29
C LEU A 172 -4.58 25.16 7.89
N TYR A 173 -5.53 24.23 8.14
CA TYR A 173 -6.80 24.59 8.76
C TYR A 173 -7.13 23.76 10.01
N GLN A 174 -6.40 22.64 10.27
CA GLN A 174 -6.46 21.88 11.51
C GLN A 174 -5.06 21.45 11.94
N HIS A 175 -4.74 21.66 13.20
CA HIS A 175 -3.50 21.20 13.83
C HIS A 175 -3.83 20.62 15.19
N PHE A 176 -3.75 19.30 15.30
CA PHE A 176 -4.17 18.54 16.47
C PHE A 176 -3.06 17.66 17.00
N HIS A 177 -3.20 17.27 18.26
CA HIS A 177 -2.38 16.24 18.88
C HIS A 177 -3.26 15.08 19.24
N TYR A 178 -2.78 13.88 18.93
CA TYR A 178 -3.42 12.61 19.23
C TYR A 178 -2.53 11.76 20.15
N LYS A 179 -3.16 10.92 20.95
CA LYS A 179 -2.51 9.85 21.72
C LYS A 179 -3.39 8.62 21.67
N ASN A 180 -2.85 7.51 21.15
CA ASN A 180 -3.59 6.26 21.01
C ASN A 180 -4.94 6.39 20.27
N GLY A 181 -5.05 7.26 19.28
CA GLY A 181 -6.25 7.50 18.48
C GLY A 181 -7.24 8.51 19.05
N LEU A 182 -6.99 9.05 20.26
CA LEU A 182 -7.82 10.06 20.88
C LEU A 182 -7.18 11.44 20.78
N LEU A 183 -7.97 12.50 20.59
CA LEU A 183 -7.50 13.89 20.69
C LEU A 183 -6.96 14.12 22.09
N ASN A 184 -5.68 14.49 22.20
CA ASN A 184 -5.00 14.67 23.48
C ASN A 184 -3.87 15.70 23.35
N GLY A 185 -4.07 16.89 23.92
CA GLY A 185 -3.16 18.02 23.81
C GLY A 185 -3.74 19.17 22.98
N LYS A 186 -2.85 20.01 22.44
CA LYS A 186 -3.22 21.24 21.74
C LYS A 186 -4.04 20.96 20.48
N ALA A 187 -5.08 21.77 20.28
CA ALA A 187 -5.89 21.81 19.09
C ALA A 187 -6.01 23.25 18.59
N VAL A 188 -5.68 23.45 17.31
CA VAL A 188 -5.73 24.74 16.66
C VAL A 188 -6.52 24.60 15.35
N TYR A 189 -7.45 25.52 15.15
CA TYR A 189 -8.25 25.63 13.95
C TYR A 189 -7.96 26.95 13.25
N TYR A 190 -7.93 26.89 11.95
CA TYR A 190 -7.74 28.07 11.11
C TYR A 190 -8.84 28.13 10.04
N ASN A 191 -9.10 29.30 9.52
CA ASN A 191 -9.99 29.48 8.40
C ASN A 191 -9.44 28.75 7.17
N ARG A 192 -10.23 27.84 6.60
CA ARG A 192 -9.79 27.01 5.46
C ARG A 192 -9.49 27.82 4.19
N LYS A 193 -10.10 29.03 4.05
CA LYS A 193 -9.94 29.89 2.87
C LYS A 193 -8.80 30.87 3.02
N THR A 194 -8.62 31.47 4.23
CA THR A 194 -7.63 32.53 4.49
C THR A 194 -6.39 32.06 5.21
N GLY A 195 -6.48 30.96 5.99
CA GLY A 195 -5.41 30.48 6.85
C GLY A 195 -5.30 31.21 8.20
N GLU A 196 -6.24 32.12 8.51
CA GLU A 196 -6.26 32.86 9.75
C GLU A 196 -6.72 31.98 10.92
N LEU A 197 -6.15 32.24 12.10
CA LEU A 197 -6.53 31.54 13.35
C LEU A 197 -8.00 31.83 13.69
N THR A 198 -8.76 30.76 13.95
CA THR A 198 -10.19 30.91 14.37
C THR A 198 -10.43 30.40 15.77
N THR A 199 -9.78 29.31 16.17
CA THR A 199 -10.01 28.72 17.49
C THR A 199 -8.78 27.97 17.96
N LYS A 200 -8.46 28.04 19.25
CA LYS A 200 -7.44 27.16 19.87
C LYS A 200 -7.86 26.76 21.27
N GLY A 201 -7.38 25.61 21.70
CA GLY A 201 -7.62 25.05 23.01
C GLY A 201 -6.92 23.72 23.19
N GLU A 202 -7.37 22.94 24.16
CA GLU A 202 -6.81 21.65 24.46
C GLU A 202 -7.89 20.57 24.56
N PHE A 203 -7.53 19.36 24.15
CA PHE A 203 -8.30 18.16 24.40
C PHE A 203 -7.58 17.24 25.39
N LYS A 204 -8.37 16.51 26.16
CA LYS A 204 -7.92 15.34 26.93
C LYS A 204 -8.93 14.22 26.68
N ASP A 205 -8.45 13.15 26.06
CA ASP A 205 -9.23 11.95 25.73
C ASP A 205 -10.55 12.33 25.02
N ASP A 206 -10.45 13.06 23.89
CA ASP A 206 -11.54 13.61 23.05
C ASP A 206 -12.43 14.66 23.71
N LYS A 207 -12.18 15.05 24.95
CA LYS A 207 -12.96 16.06 25.66
C LYS A 207 -12.22 17.40 25.68
N LYS A 208 -12.92 18.48 25.32
CA LYS A 208 -12.38 19.83 25.49
C LYS A 208 -12.07 20.09 26.95
N VAL A 209 -10.87 20.61 27.25
CA VAL A 209 -10.42 20.97 28.60
C VAL A 209 -9.80 22.38 28.60
N GLY A 210 -9.69 22.97 29.79
CA GLY A 210 -9.11 24.29 29.94
C GLY A 210 -9.92 25.40 29.28
N THR A 211 -9.23 26.47 28.90
CA THR A 211 -9.81 27.63 28.21
C THR A 211 -9.69 27.45 26.72
N TRP A 212 -10.80 27.64 26.02
CA TRP A 212 -10.86 27.73 24.55
C TRP A 212 -10.98 29.18 24.15
N GLU A 213 -10.22 29.59 23.16
CA GLU A 213 -10.15 30.97 22.66
C GLU A 213 -10.64 31.01 21.22
N ASN A 214 -11.56 31.94 20.91
CA ASN A 214 -12.08 32.16 19.56
C ASN A 214 -11.60 33.50 19.04
N TYR A 215 -11.25 33.50 17.76
CA TYR A 215 -10.64 34.66 17.08
C TYR A 215 -11.43 35.04 15.85
N LEU A 216 -11.50 36.31 15.56
CA LEU A 216 -12.02 36.90 14.33
C LEU A 216 -11.05 37.99 13.86
N ASP A 217 -10.66 37.92 12.59
CA ASP A 217 -9.71 38.83 11.96
C ASP A 217 -8.39 39.04 12.76
N GLY A 218 -7.93 37.92 13.39
CA GLY A 218 -6.71 37.92 14.22
C GLY A 218 -6.89 38.38 15.66
N GLU A 219 -8.05 38.90 16.03
CA GLU A 219 -8.35 39.40 17.38
C GLU A 219 -9.09 38.38 18.21
N LEU A 220 -8.80 38.29 19.51
CA LEU A 220 -9.51 37.41 20.44
C LEU A 220 -10.90 38.01 20.72
N VAL A 221 -11.96 37.29 20.31
CA VAL A 221 -13.34 37.77 20.46
C VAL A 221 -14.10 37.10 21.60
N SER A 222 -13.72 35.89 21.98
CA SER A 222 -14.36 35.20 23.12
C SER A 222 -13.52 34.10 23.69
N THR A 223 -13.80 33.71 24.92
CA THR A 223 -13.26 32.52 25.58
C THR A 223 -14.39 31.68 26.14
N GLU A 224 -14.20 30.34 26.14
CA GLU A 224 -15.12 29.40 26.79
C GLU A 224 -14.39 28.41 27.68
N GLN A 225 -15.03 27.95 28.74
CA GLN A 225 -14.55 26.91 29.65
C GLN A 225 -15.57 25.75 29.65
N PRO A 226 -15.43 24.76 28.76
CA PRO A 226 -16.45 23.73 28.53
C PRO A 226 -16.87 22.93 29.79
N ASN A 227 -15.97 22.80 30.75
CA ASN A 227 -16.20 22.00 31.96
C ASN A 227 -16.62 22.83 33.19
N LYS A 228 -16.76 24.17 33.07
CA LYS A 228 -17.22 24.98 34.18
C LYS A 228 -18.74 24.85 34.27
N LYS A 229 -19.25 24.26 35.38
CA LYS A 229 -20.70 24.25 35.67
C LYS A 229 -21.20 25.68 35.61
N LYS A 230 -22.19 25.97 34.74
CA LYS A 230 -22.89 27.26 34.80
C LYS A 230 -23.46 27.41 36.20
N GLU A 231 -22.97 28.36 36.97
CA GLU A 231 -23.60 28.71 38.25
C GLU A 231 -25.04 29.09 37.98
N ARG A 232 -25.98 28.42 38.62
CA ARG A 232 -27.40 28.80 38.56
C ARG A 232 -27.50 30.19 39.16
N PRO A 233 -28.17 31.16 38.50
CA PRO A 233 -28.34 32.47 39.11
C PRO A 233 -29.04 32.30 40.46
N LYS A 234 -28.45 32.81 41.53
CA LYS A 234 -29.07 32.83 42.88
C LYS A 234 -30.40 33.52 42.72
N LYS A 235 -31.49 32.84 43.04
CA LYS A 235 -32.81 33.47 43.15
C LYS A 235 -32.69 34.57 44.19
N GLN A 236 -32.89 35.82 43.77
CA GLN A 236 -33.07 36.91 44.72
C GLN A 236 -34.35 36.62 45.47
N VAL A 237 -34.24 36.34 46.76
CA VAL A 237 -35.38 36.31 47.69
C VAL A 237 -35.77 37.77 47.83
N LYS A 238 -36.90 38.19 47.24
CA LYS A 238 -37.53 39.47 47.57
C LYS A 238 -38.11 39.32 48.97
N ASN A 239 -37.58 40.10 49.92
CA ASN A 239 -38.24 40.38 51.20
C ASN A 239 -39.40 41.33 51.00
#